data_90ed1d8297411d7c25046fb0614d1e94
#
_entry.id   90ed1d8297411d7c25046fb0614d1e94
#
_cell.length_a   1.000
_cell.length_b   1.000
_cell.length_c   1.000
_cell.angle_alpha   90.00
_cell.angle_beta   90.00
_cell.angle_gamma   90.00
#
_symmetry.space_group_name_H-M   'P 1'
#
loop_
_entity.id
_entity.type
_entity.pdbx_description
1 polymer ?
#
loop_
_entity_poly.entity_id
_entity_poly.type
_entity_poly.pdbx_seq_one_letter_code
_entity_poly.pdbx_strand_id
1 'polypeptide(L)'
;VVIDASTRILTTLQQRRSEFGSNPASLRNYIDSELNRTFDRDYAARLVLGPHARGASDADIKLFADAMADSLMQRYGSTLLNIQGKPSFRLKGESPLPGNRGVRVSTELVRAGSEPTPVEYWMRNVNGQWKIFDVNIEGISYVQTFRNQFDTPLRQKGIKQVASELHSGSMQAGPAGNGK
;
A
#
# COMPACT_ATOMS: atom_id res chain seq x y z
N VAL A 1 7.98 14.66 -3.63
CA VAL A 1 7.45 13.87 -2.49
C VAL A 1 7.62 12.37 -2.74
N VAL A 2 7.09 11.86 -3.85
CA VAL A 2 7.13 10.41 -4.14
C VAL A 2 8.56 9.90 -4.32
N ILE A 3 9.37 10.57 -5.14
CA ILE A 3 10.75 10.14 -5.41
C ILE A 3 11.60 10.22 -4.15
N ASP A 4 11.49 11.30 -3.38
CA ASP A 4 12.23 11.46 -2.14
C ASP A 4 11.86 10.39 -1.12
N ALA A 5 10.56 10.12 -0.94
CA ALA A 5 10.08 9.08 -0.03
C ALA A 5 10.53 7.69 -0.47
N SER A 6 10.42 7.37 -1.75
CA SER A 6 10.84 6.09 -2.31
C SER A 6 12.34 5.86 -2.12
N THR A 7 13.16 6.88 -2.42
CA THR A 7 14.61 6.81 -2.25
C THR A 7 14.97 6.61 -0.78
N ARG A 8 14.35 7.36 0.11
CA ARG A 8 14.58 7.24 1.56
C ARG A 8 14.24 5.84 2.07
N ILE A 9 13.09 5.29 1.66
CA ILE A 9 12.66 3.96 2.09
C ILE A 9 13.62 2.89 1.60
N LEU A 10 13.98 2.92 0.31
CA LEU A 10 14.91 1.94 -0.27
C LEU A 10 16.29 2.01 0.41
N THR A 11 16.79 3.22 0.63
CA THR A 11 18.09 3.42 1.31
C THR A 11 18.04 2.87 2.73
N THR A 12 16.99 3.18 3.49
CA THR A 12 16.85 2.71 4.87
C THR A 12 16.73 1.19 4.94
N LEU A 13 15.97 0.57 4.04
CA LEU A 13 15.85 -0.89 3.98
C LEU A 13 17.19 -1.56 3.72
N GLN A 14 18.03 -0.98 2.87
CA GLN A 14 19.36 -1.49 2.59
C GLN A 14 20.31 -1.30 3.78
N GLN A 15 20.34 -0.12 4.37
CA GLN A 15 21.24 0.21 5.49
C GLN A 15 20.91 -0.58 6.76
N ARG A 16 19.62 -0.83 7.00
CA ARG A 16 19.14 -1.52 8.20
C ARG A 16 18.71 -2.95 7.94
N ARG A 17 19.15 -3.55 6.85
CA ARG A 17 18.75 -4.90 6.46
C ARG A 17 19.00 -5.92 7.57
N SER A 18 20.17 -5.90 8.20
CA SER A 18 20.51 -6.84 9.27
C SER A 18 19.61 -6.67 10.50
N GLU A 19 19.35 -5.42 10.88
CA GLU A 19 18.47 -5.09 12.00
C GLU A 19 17.04 -5.58 11.74
N PHE A 20 16.50 -5.28 10.56
CA PHE A 20 15.13 -5.67 10.19
C PHE A 20 14.98 -7.18 10.02
N GLY A 21 16.02 -7.84 9.53
CA GLY A 21 16.01 -9.30 9.38
C GLY A 21 16.02 -10.04 10.71
N SER A 22 16.71 -9.49 11.72
CA SER A 22 16.77 -10.08 13.06
C SER A 22 15.62 -9.64 13.97
N ASN A 23 14.93 -8.54 13.64
CA ASN A 23 13.84 -8.00 14.45
C ASN A 23 12.67 -7.57 13.55
N PRO A 24 11.72 -8.48 13.27
CA PRO A 24 10.54 -8.15 12.44
C PRO A 24 9.71 -6.99 12.98
N ALA A 25 9.67 -6.78 14.30
CA ALA A 25 8.95 -5.66 14.90
C ALA A 25 9.56 -4.32 14.51
N SER A 26 10.90 -4.22 14.40
CA SER A 26 11.57 -3.02 13.92
C SER A 26 11.18 -2.68 12.49
N LEU A 27 11.15 -3.67 11.60
CA LEU A 27 10.71 -3.47 10.22
C LEU A 27 9.26 -2.98 10.18
N ARG A 28 8.38 -3.62 10.92
CA ARG A 28 6.96 -3.24 11.00
C ARG A 28 6.80 -1.80 11.48
N ASN A 29 7.47 -1.43 12.55
CA ASN A 29 7.41 -0.07 13.09
C ASN A 29 7.92 0.97 12.10
N TYR A 30 9.00 0.68 11.39
CA TYR A 30 9.54 1.56 10.36
C TYR A 30 8.55 1.76 9.22
N ILE A 31 7.99 0.67 8.69
CA ILE A 31 7.03 0.73 7.58
C ILE A 31 5.75 1.45 8.02
N ASP A 32 5.22 1.18 9.21
CA ASP A 32 4.04 1.89 9.74
C ASP A 32 4.30 3.39 9.83
N SER A 33 5.47 3.80 10.28
CA SER A 33 5.87 5.21 10.36
C SER A 33 5.87 5.87 8.97
N GLU A 34 6.45 5.20 7.96
CA GLU A 34 6.49 5.71 6.60
C GLU A 34 5.10 5.75 5.96
N LEU A 35 4.28 4.72 6.18
CA LEU A 35 2.91 4.69 5.68
C LEU A 35 2.07 5.84 6.26
N ASN A 36 2.20 6.10 7.56
CA ASN A 36 1.47 7.19 8.21
C ASN A 36 1.89 8.57 7.65
N ARG A 37 3.14 8.69 7.22
CA ARG A 37 3.66 9.95 6.65
C ARG A 37 3.24 10.14 5.20
N THR A 38 3.24 9.08 4.38
CA THR A 38 3.11 9.15 2.93
C THR A 38 1.76 8.72 2.41
N PHE A 39 1.02 7.88 3.14
CA PHE A 39 -0.27 7.34 2.71
C PHE A 39 -1.42 7.90 3.53
N ASP A 40 -2.54 8.14 2.85
CA ASP A 40 -3.82 8.40 3.50
C ASP A 40 -4.53 7.04 3.69
N ARG A 41 -4.16 6.35 4.76
CA ARG A 41 -4.59 4.96 5.02
C ARG A 41 -6.10 4.85 5.18
N ASP A 42 -6.70 5.77 5.92
CA ASP A 42 -8.15 5.73 6.19
C ASP A 42 -8.95 6.01 4.92
N TYR A 43 -8.52 6.98 4.13
CA TYR A 43 -9.17 7.29 2.86
C TYR A 43 -9.05 6.12 1.87
N ALA A 44 -7.86 5.52 1.76
CA ALA A 44 -7.66 4.34 0.92
C ALA A 44 -8.53 3.18 1.39
N ALA A 45 -8.62 2.94 2.69
CA ALA A 45 -9.49 1.90 3.25
C ALA A 45 -10.96 2.14 2.92
N ARG A 46 -11.44 3.38 2.99
CA ARG A 46 -12.80 3.72 2.59
C ARG A 46 -13.08 3.40 1.12
N LEU A 47 -12.10 3.65 0.25
CA LEU A 47 -12.23 3.33 -1.17
C LEU A 47 -12.26 1.81 -1.40
N VAL A 48 -11.44 1.06 -0.67
CA VAL A 48 -11.44 -0.41 -0.75
C VAL A 48 -12.77 -0.98 -0.23
N LEU A 49 -13.27 -0.46 0.88
CA LEU A 49 -14.55 -0.90 1.44
C LEU A 49 -15.72 -0.55 0.50
N GLY A 50 -15.62 0.55 -0.25
CA GLY A 50 -16.66 0.98 -1.16
C GLY A 50 -18.00 1.19 -0.46
N PRO A 51 -19.11 0.56 -0.94
CA PRO A 51 -20.41 0.70 -0.30
C PRO A 51 -20.42 0.23 1.16
N HIS A 52 -19.54 -0.68 1.54
CA HIS A 52 -19.46 -1.20 2.91
C HIS A 52 -18.98 -0.17 3.93
N ALA A 53 -18.35 0.92 3.46
CA ALA A 53 -17.95 2.03 4.33
C ALA A 53 -19.13 2.87 4.79
N ARG A 54 -20.26 2.82 4.09
CA ARG A 54 -21.47 3.56 4.45
C ARG A 54 -22.04 2.99 5.75
N GLY A 55 -22.23 3.86 6.74
CA GLY A 55 -22.71 3.45 8.05
C GLY A 55 -21.67 2.78 8.94
N ALA A 56 -20.46 2.56 8.45
CA ALA A 56 -19.35 2.05 9.27
C ALA A 56 -18.81 3.17 10.15
N SER A 57 -18.41 2.82 11.38
CA SER A 57 -17.75 3.78 12.26
C SER A 57 -16.32 4.06 11.80
N ASP A 58 -15.78 5.22 12.19
CA ASP A 58 -14.38 5.53 11.92
C ASP A 58 -13.44 4.50 12.57
N ALA A 59 -13.83 3.97 13.72
CA ALA A 59 -13.07 2.91 14.40
C ALA A 59 -13.02 1.62 13.56
N ASP A 60 -14.13 1.21 12.93
CA ASP A 60 -14.17 0.04 12.08
C ASP A 60 -13.34 0.23 10.79
N ILE A 61 -13.38 1.42 10.22
CA ILE A 61 -12.58 1.75 9.03
C ILE A 61 -11.09 1.69 9.37
N LYS A 62 -10.70 2.26 10.50
CA LYS A 62 -9.32 2.21 10.99
C LYS A 62 -8.88 0.78 11.30
N LEU A 63 -9.74 -0.01 11.91
CA LEU A 63 -9.48 -1.42 12.18
C LEU A 63 -9.20 -2.17 10.87
N PHE A 64 -9.99 -1.94 9.83
CA PHE A 64 -9.79 -2.55 8.52
C PHE A 64 -8.49 -2.07 7.87
N ALA A 65 -8.18 -0.77 7.95
CA ALA A 65 -6.93 -0.22 7.41
C ALA A 65 -5.70 -0.86 8.08
N ASP A 66 -5.72 -0.99 9.40
CA ASP A 66 -4.63 -1.62 10.14
C ASP A 66 -4.50 -3.11 9.79
N ALA A 67 -5.62 -3.81 9.64
CA ALA A 67 -5.63 -5.22 9.27
C ALA A 67 -5.08 -5.45 7.86
N MET A 68 -5.40 -4.58 6.91
CA MET A 68 -4.84 -4.60 5.56
C MET A 68 -3.32 -4.42 5.59
N ALA A 69 -2.85 -3.42 6.32
CA ALA A 69 -1.41 -3.16 6.46
C ALA A 69 -0.70 -4.35 7.08
N ASP A 70 -1.28 -4.95 8.11
CA ASP A 70 -0.74 -6.13 8.78
C ASP A 70 -0.65 -7.33 7.83
N SER A 71 -1.71 -7.59 7.07
CA SER A 71 -1.75 -8.67 6.09
C SER A 71 -0.69 -8.49 5.00
N LEU A 72 -0.52 -7.28 4.49
CA LEU A 72 0.48 -6.98 3.46
C LEU A 72 1.90 -7.16 4.02
N MET A 73 2.14 -6.76 5.27
CA MET A 73 3.44 -6.99 5.92
C MET A 73 3.73 -8.45 6.17
N GLN A 74 2.75 -9.24 6.59
CA GLN A 74 2.92 -10.68 6.76
C GLN A 74 3.30 -11.36 5.44
N ARG A 75 2.67 -10.93 4.35
CA ARG A 75 2.86 -11.54 3.04
C ARG A 75 4.14 -11.06 2.33
N TYR A 76 4.43 -9.77 2.39
CA TYR A 76 5.47 -9.13 1.57
C TYR A 76 6.65 -8.56 2.36
N GLY A 77 6.61 -8.59 3.70
CA GLY A 77 7.65 -7.99 4.53
C GLY A 77 9.05 -8.55 4.24
N SER A 78 9.18 -9.87 4.12
CA SER A 78 10.47 -10.49 3.79
C SER A 78 10.95 -10.12 2.38
N THR A 79 10.01 -9.96 1.43
CA THR A 79 10.33 -9.53 0.07
C THR A 79 10.98 -8.15 0.05
N LEU A 80 10.52 -7.24 0.92
CA LEU A 80 11.11 -5.90 1.03
C LEU A 80 12.58 -5.95 1.44
N LEU A 81 12.95 -6.91 2.30
CA LEU A 81 14.34 -7.06 2.75
C LEU A 81 15.23 -7.74 1.72
N ASN A 82 14.65 -8.44 0.76
CA ASN A 82 15.38 -9.21 -0.24
C ASN A 82 15.42 -8.53 -1.62
N ILE A 83 15.13 -7.23 -1.67
CA ILE A 83 15.24 -6.45 -2.91
C ILE A 83 16.70 -6.41 -3.35
N GLN A 84 16.96 -6.85 -4.58
CA GLN A 84 18.31 -6.90 -5.15
C GLN A 84 18.46 -5.86 -6.25
N GLY A 85 19.71 -5.43 -6.52
CA GLY A 85 20.07 -4.68 -7.70
C GLY A 85 19.84 -3.18 -7.65
N LYS A 86 19.77 -2.54 -6.51
CA LYS A 86 19.63 -1.07 -6.35
C LYS A 86 18.50 -0.47 -7.21
N PRO A 87 17.24 -0.86 -6.98
CA PRO A 87 16.12 -0.28 -7.73
C PRO A 87 16.02 1.23 -7.48
N SER A 88 15.57 1.97 -8.49
CA SER A 88 15.32 3.40 -8.38
C SER A 88 14.00 3.77 -9.05
N PHE A 89 13.43 4.91 -8.66
CA PHE A 89 12.23 5.46 -9.28
C PHE A 89 12.60 6.67 -10.12
N ARG A 90 12.06 6.73 -11.33
CA ARG A 90 12.23 7.86 -12.23
C ARG A 90 10.90 8.56 -12.44
N LEU A 91 10.87 9.87 -12.19
CA LEU A 91 9.68 10.69 -12.44
C LEU A 91 9.44 10.84 -13.93
N LYS A 92 8.21 10.58 -14.37
CA LYS A 92 7.78 10.77 -15.77
C LYS A 92 6.92 12.01 -15.94
N GLY A 93 6.10 12.35 -14.96
CA GLY A 93 5.25 13.53 -15.02
C GLY A 93 4.15 13.53 -13.97
N GLU A 94 3.38 14.59 -13.99
CA GLU A 94 2.23 14.78 -13.12
C GLU A 94 1.04 15.22 -13.95
N SER A 95 -0.16 14.78 -13.56
CA SER A 95 -1.40 15.24 -14.19
C SER A 95 -2.53 15.28 -13.17
N PRO A 96 -3.48 16.25 -13.30
CA PRO A 96 -4.60 16.31 -12.38
C PRO A 96 -5.52 15.11 -12.56
N LEU A 97 -6.11 14.65 -11.44
CA LEU A 97 -7.14 13.63 -11.48
C LEU A 97 -8.49 14.25 -11.85
N PRO A 98 -9.40 13.50 -12.49
CA PRO A 98 -10.74 14.00 -12.80
C PRO A 98 -11.48 14.47 -11.54
N GLY A 99 -12.24 15.56 -11.65
CA GLY A 99 -13.08 16.06 -10.56
C GLY A 99 -12.32 16.68 -9.39
N ASN A 100 -11.13 17.21 -9.62
CA ASN A 100 -10.28 17.82 -8.58
C ASN A 100 -9.97 16.89 -7.41
N ARG A 101 -9.91 15.58 -7.67
CA ARG A 101 -9.64 14.58 -6.64
C ARG A 101 -8.19 14.56 -6.18
N GLY A 102 -7.27 15.17 -6.92
CA GLY A 102 -5.86 15.20 -6.60
C GLY A 102 -4.99 15.16 -7.83
N VAL A 103 -3.83 14.55 -7.71
CA VAL A 103 -2.81 14.50 -8.76
C VAL A 103 -2.35 13.06 -8.95
N ARG A 104 -2.17 12.68 -10.20
CA ARG A 104 -1.52 11.44 -10.58
C ARG A 104 -0.05 11.72 -10.86
N VAL A 105 0.84 11.04 -10.13
CA VAL A 105 2.29 11.13 -10.34
C VAL A 105 2.73 9.88 -11.07
N SER A 106 3.19 10.03 -12.29
CA SER A 106 3.64 8.92 -13.14
C SER A 106 5.13 8.70 -12.96
N THR A 107 5.52 7.48 -12.62
CA THR A 107 6.92 7.10 -12.43
C THR A 107 7.22 5.79 -13.15
N GLU A 108 8.51 5.46 -13.21
CA GLU A 108 8.98 4.14 -13.60
C GLU A 108 9.89 3.58 -12.52
N LEU A 109 9.66 2.33 -12.15
CA LEU A 109 10.60 1.58 -11.32
C LEU A 109 11.67 1.00 -12.25
N VAL A 110 12.91 1.39 -12.03
CA VAL A 110 14.06 0.97 -12.84
C VAL A 110 14.89 -0.03 -12.03
N ARG A 111 15.12 -1.19 -12.60
CA ARG A 111 15.97 -2.24 -12.02
C ARG A 111 16.95 -2.74 -13.06
N ALA A 112 18.17 -3.07 -12.64
CA ALA A 112 19.19 -3.63 -13.53
C ALA A 112 18.70 -4.93 -14.16
N GLY A 113 18.84 -5.03 -15.49
CA GLY A 113 18.49 -6.25 -16.23
C GLY A 113 17.01 -6.47 -16.50
N SER A 114 16.15 -5.49 -16.18
CA SER A 114 14.71 -5.59 -16.40
C SER A 114 14.18 -4.38 -17.13
N GLU A 115 13.07 -4.55 -17.85
CA GLU A 115 12.33 -3.44 -18.42
C GLU A 115 11.80 -2.53 -17.31
N PRO A 116 11.77 -1.20 -17.50
CA PRO A 116 11.17 -0.30 -16.52
C PRO A 116 9.69 -0.64 -16.29
N THR A 117 9.28 -0.62 -15.02
CA THR A 117 7.89 -0.92 -14.64
C THR A 117 7.16 0.39 -14.40
N PRO A 118 6.07 0.70 -15.12
CA PRO A 118 5.27 1.88 -14.86
C PRO A 118 4.57 1.78 -13.50
N VAL A 119 4.76 2.79 -12.66
CA VAL A 119 4.10 2.90 -11.35
C VAL A 119 3.51 4.30 -11.24
N GLU A 120 2.20 4.39 -11.09
CA GLU A 120 1.50 5.65 -10.89
C GLU A 120 1.01 5.75 -9.46
N TYR A 121 1.21 6.91 -8.85
CA TYR A 121 0.73 7.22 -7.51
C TYR A 121 -0.39 8.24 -7.59
N TRP A 122 -1.54 7.90 -7.02
CA TRP A 122 -2.67 8.81 -6.94
C TRP A 122 -2.63 9.48 -5.59
N MET A 123 -2.53 10.81 -5.58
CA MET A 123 -2.27 11.61 -4.39
C MET A 123 -3.33 12.67 -4.20
N ARG A 124 -3.60 12.99 -2.94
CA ARG A 124 -4.46 14.10 -2.55
C ARG A 124 -3.77 14.98 -1.53
N ASN A 125 -4.16 16.26 -1.50
CA ASN A 125 -3.67 17.19 -0.49
C ASN A 125 -4.55 17.09 0.76
N VAL A 126 -3.94 16.74 1.88
CA VAL A 126 -4.61 16.63 3.17
C VAL A 126 -3.98 17.65 4.11
N ASN A 127 -4.68 18.78 4.33
CA ASN A 127 -4.22 19.86 5.20
C ASN A 127 -2.80 20.37 4.85
N GLY A 128 -2.53 20.53 3.57
CA GLY A 128 -1.24 20.99 3.07
C GLY A 128 -0.20 19.90 2.83
N GLN A 129 -0.52 18.65 3.15
CA GLN A 129 0.37 17.52 2.91
C GLN A 129 -0.16 16.63 1.79
N TRP A 130 0.71 16.31 0.84
CA TRP A 130 0.38 15.37 -0.23
C TRP A 130 0.52 13.94 0.27
N LYS A 131 -0.56 13.17 0.18
CA LYS A 131 -0.60 11.77 0.61
C LYS A 131 -1.14 10.88 -0.50
N ILE A 132 -0.58 9.67 -0.57
CA ILE A 132 -0.95 8.65 -1.55
C ILE A 132 -2.21 7.92 -1.07
N PHE A 133 -3.19 7.74 -1.96
CA PHE A 133 -4.37 6.95 -1.64
C PHE A 133 -4.59 5.77 -2.59
N ASP A 134 -3.87 5.69 -3.70
CA ASP A 134 -3.86 4.52 -4.59
C ASP A 134 -2.54 4.41 -5.32
N VAL A 135 -2.18 3.20 -5.70
CA VAL A 135 -1.01 2.88 -6.51
C VAL A 135 -1.47 2.04 -7.70
N ASN A 136 -1.11 2.46 -8.90
CA ASN A 136 -1.36 1.71 -10.12
C ASN A 136 -0.03 1.17 -10.65
N ILE A 137 0.09 -0.14 -10.78
CA ILE A 137 1.26 -0.78 -11.34
C ILE A 137 0.86 -1.44 -12.64
N GLU A 138 1.53 -1.07 -13.73
CA GLU A 138 1.22 -1.55 -15.07
C GLU A 138 -0.26 -1.38 -15.45
N GLY A 139 -0.85 -0.25 -15.01
CA GLY A 139 -2.25 0.09 -15.30
C GLY A 139 -3.28 -0.54 -14.38
N ILE A 140 -2.85 -1.31 -13.36
CA ILE A 140 -3.77 -1.99 -12.43
C ILE A 140 -3.79 -1.23 -11.11
N SER A 141 -4.99 -0.73 -10.73
CA SER A 141 -5.22 -0.08 -9.45
C SER A 141 -5.27 -1.10 -8.31
N TYR A 142 -4.46 -0.89 -7.28
CA TYR A 142 -4.48 -1.75 -6.09
C TYR A 142 -5.73 -1.54 -5.25
N VAL A 143 -6.24 -0.31 -5.15
CA VAL A 143 -7.54 -0.05 -4.48
C VAL A 143 -8.65 -0.85 -5.15
N GLN A 144 -8.73 -0.81 -6.48
CA GLN A 144 -9.76 -1.54 -7.21
C GLN A 144 -9.60 -3.06 -7.05
N THR A 145 -8.36 -3.54 -7.07
CA THR A 145 -8.06 -4.95 -6.87
C THR A 145 -8.53 -5.44 -5.50
N PHE A 146 -8.22 -4.69 -4.44
CA PHE A 146 -8.66 -5.04 -3.10
C PHE A 146 -10.17 -4.90 -2.92
N ARG A 147 -10.77 -3.87 -3.53
CA ARG A 147 -12.23 -3.70 -3.52
C ARG A 147 -12.93 -4.93 -4.10
N ASN A 148 -12.44 -5.42 -5.22
CA ASN A 148 -12.98 -6.62 -5.86
C ASN A 148 -12.75 -7.87 -4.99
N GLN A 149 -11.59 -7.97 -4.37
CA GLN A 149 -11.23 -9.11 -3.51
C GLN A 149 -12.13 -9.20 -2.28
N PHE A 150 -12.41 -8.07 -1.64
CA PHE A 150 -13.08 -8.04 -0.35
C PHE A 150 -14.59 -7.84 -0.43
N ASP A 151 -15.15 -7.52 -1.59
CA ASP A 151 -16.59 -7.25 -1.71
C ASP A 151 -17.44 -8.41 -1.19
N THR A 152 -17.21 -9.62 -1.64
CA THR A 152 -17.94 -10.80 -1.21
C THR A 152 -17.71 -11.15 0.28
N PRO A 153 -16.45 -11.23 0.77
CA PRO A 153 -16.23 -11.45 2.20
C PRO A 153 -16.88 -10.41 3.10
N LEU A 154 -16.81 -9.13 2.71
CA LEU A 154 -17.43 -8.05 3.50
C LEU A 154 -18.95 -8.17 3.54
N ARG A 155 -19.55 -8.58 2.43
CA ARG A 155 -21.00 -8.78 2.35
C ARG A 155 -21.45 -9.94 3.22
N GLN A 156 -20.65 -11.02 3.30
CA GLN A 156 -20.97 -12.22 4.05
C GLN A 156 -20.67 -12.10 5.55
N LYS A 157 -19.58 -11.45 5.92
CA LYS A 157 -19.00 -11.51 7.28
C LYS A 157 -18.95 -10.17 7.99
N GLY A 158 -18.95 -9.06 7.26
CA GLY A 158 -18.79 -7.71 7.81
C GLY A 158 -17.33 -7.31 8.06
N ILE A 159 -17.13 -6.03 8.37
CA ILE A 159 -15.79 -5.41 8.46
C ILE A 159 -14.96 -6.04 9.58
N LYS A 160 -15.52 -6.20 10.77
CA LYS A 160 -14.78 -6.70 11.94
C LYS A 160 -14.27 -8.12 11.73
N GLN A 161 -15.09 -9.00 11.14
CA GLN A 161 -14.71 -10.38 10.90
C GLN A 161 -13.64 -10.48 9.84
N VAL A 162 -13.75 -9.72 8.73
CA VAL A 162 -12.74 -9.67 7.68
C VAL A 162 -11.42 -9.14 8.25
N ALA A 163 -11.46 -8.08 9.06
CA ALA A 163 -10.26 -7.56 9.72
C ALA A 163 -9.60 -8.61 10.62
N SER A 164 -10.38 -9.34 11.39
CA SER A 164 -9.87 -10.42 12.24
C SER A 164 -9.19 -11.52 11.43
N GLU A 165 -9.77 -11.93 10.32
CA GLU A 165 -9.19 -12.95 9.44
C GLU A 165 -7.93 -12.47 8.73
N LEU A 166 -7.84 -11.18 8.40
CA LEU A 166 -6.62 -10.59 7.87
C LEU A 166 -5.48 -10.59 8.91
N HIS A 167 -5.79 -10.24 10.16
CA HIS A 167 -4.80 -10.25 11.24
C HIS A 167 -4.31 -11.66 11.55
N SER A 168 -5.19 -12.65 11.56
CA SER A 168 -4.83 -14.03 11.87
C SER A 168 -4.11 -14.75 10.73
N GLY A 169 -4.15 -14.21 9.52
CA GLY A 169 -3.58 -14.85 8.34
C GLY A 169 -4.50 -15.87 7.66
N SER A 170 -5.73 -16.10 8.18
CA SER A 170 -6.70 -16.95 7.49
C SER A 170 -7.24 -16.34 6.21
N MET A 171 -7.12 -15.02 6.05
CA MET A 171 -7.35 -14.29 4.82
C MET A 171 -6.12 -13.42 4.53
N GLN A 172 -5.72 -13.29 3.27
CA GLN A 172 -4.58 -12.48 2.86
C GLN A 172 -5.00 -11.42 1.86
N ALA A 173 -4.51 -10.18 2.06
CA ALA A 173 -4.68 -9.10 1.10
C ALA A 173 -3.74 -9.29 -0.10
N GLY A 174 -4.26 -9.01 -1.29
CA GLY A 174 -3.52 -9.11 -2.53
C GLY A 174 -3.94 -10.30 -3.39
N PRO A 175 -3.44 -10.40 -4.63
CA PRO A 175 -3.80 -11.49 -5.52
C PRO A 175 -3.43 -12.83 -4.90
N ALA A 176 -4.30 -13.84 -5.09
CA ALA A 176 -4.02 -15.20 -4.68
C ALA A 176 -2.68 -15.60 -5.28
N GLY A 177 -1.72 -15.95 -4.43
CA GLY A 177 -0.44 -16.44 -4.90
C GLY A 177 -0.69 -17.66 -5.77
N ASN A 178 -0.26 -17.63 -7.03
CA ASN A 178 -0.15 -18.86 -7.79
C ASN A 178 0.82 -19.73 -7.02
N GLY A 179 0.29 -20.75 -6.38
CA GLY A 179 1.10 -21.75 -5.72
C GLY A 179 2.05 -22.36 -6.74
N LYS A 180 3.27 -21.92 -6.71
CA LYS A 180 4.46 -22.59 -7.24
C LYS A 180 5.65 -22.18 -6.42
#